data_80d2719231847ec12b6f14f9a3428bae
#
_entry.id   80d2719231847ec12b6f14f9a3428bae
#
_cell.length_a   1.000
_cell.length_b   1.000
_cell.length_c   1.000
_cell.angle_alpha   90.00
_cell.angle_beta   90.00
_cell.angle_gamma   90.00
#
_symmetry.space_group_name_H-M   'P 1'
#
loop_
_entity.id
_entity.type
_entity.pdbx_description
1 polymer ?
#
loop_
_entity_poly.entity_id
_entity_poly.type
_entity_poly.pdbx_seq_one_letter_code
_entity_poly.pdbx_strand_id
1 'polypeptide(L)'
;MFCRSPLCRSFLIVLLSFGTFSCQRKAPGPPARFAIVKFENLSGDPSLDWAGRAASEYLSRSLEHAVDGTVLSPESLTRRAAGLGIEPSGAPGITAQRTDALVAGATRLISGYFEKAGNGFRVTATDEDLATHRTVRILSAVEPEPVKALAQLAREIAPRAGPYLTSNPDVLRLYVTALDRTPAEAVPSLEQALQKDPDFGPAWVSLVNLTNVRGDRAAALDLIAKASARKIDPLDRADLDLTRANIANDRNQRIEALRRISALNPADSSLIRSLAELESSAGRFADAARDWSKLEAAAPNDVDALNQMGYTRAWSGDLPGALTALRRYAQLKPADPNPLDSTGDVQFLYRRFSDAASSYLQANAKSPQFQAGGELYKAAWAQFRAGDKAKADASFRDFKIARAKTSSAGLELFEADWLYRTGRPKEAVALLRASSPSPTADAQLAIWDLMAGDRPAAAKEFAGMTQIPSAAVLVARFVSLPSATAEEWDQRADHMIQGAGADGVRRLALTFALILDGKKDAARSVLDKLVETSPATDFFPRALLAKLKGEAPKLALLPDSSSVNQLRALVD
;
A
#
# COMPACT_ATOMS: atom_id res chain seq x y z
N MET A 1 14.54 -25.09 -86.31
CA MET A 1 15.87 -24.70 -86.82
C MET A 1 16.79 -24.53 -85.60
N PHE A 2 17.79 -25.38 -85.49
CA PHE A 2 19.07 -25.37 -84.80
C PHE A 2 19.07 -24.88 -83.33
N CYS A 3 19.23 -25.77 -82.38
CA CYS A 3 20.44 -26.53 -81.96
C CYS A 3 21.45 -25.67 -81.19
N ARG A 4 21.65 -25.93 -79.90
CA ARG A 4 22.83 -26.56 -79.26
C ARG A 4 22.97 -26.14 -77.79
N SER A 5 22.89 -27.15 -76.93
CA SER A 5 23.60 -27.08 -75.64
C SER A 5 25.13 -27.16 -75.91
N PRO A 6 26.02 -26.87 -74.91
CA PRO A 6 26.21 -27.82 -73.80
C PRO A 6 26.85 -27.24 -72.51
N LEU A 7 26.91 -28.14 -71.56
CA LEU A 7 27.92 -28.34 -70.50
C LEU A 7 27.82 -27.58 -69.14
N CYS A 8 27.33 -28.34 -68.23
CA CYS A 8 27.95 -28.71 -66.94
C CYS A 8 29.13 -27.84 -66.43
N ARG A 9 28.95 -27.20 -65.31
CA ARG A 9 29.97 -27.21 -64.28
C ARG A 9 29.26 -27.14 -62.88
N SER A 10 29.30 -28.31 -62.21
CA SER A 10 28.93 -28.48 -60.81
C SER A 10 29.88 -27.67 -59.94
N PHE A 11 29.35 -26.67 -59.24
CA PHE A 11 30.03 -26.06 -58.11
C PHE A 11 29.34 -26.55 -56.83
N LEU A 12 30.02 -27.47 -56.15
CA LEU A 12 29.69 -27.98 -54.85
C LEU A 12 30.01 -26.87 -53.84
N ILE A 13 28.98 -26.10 -53.40
CA ILE A 13 29.13 -25.17 -52.26
C ILE A 13 28.84 -25.95 -50.99
N VAL A 14 29.92 -26.32 -50.28
CA VAL A 14 29.85 -26.81 -48.92
C VAL A 14 29.48 -25.64 -48.02
N LEU A 15 28.22 -25.52 -47.62
CA LEU A 15 27.76 -24.64 -46.56
C LEU A 15 28.25 -25.21 -45.23
N LEU A 16 29.38 -24.67 -44.73
CA LEU A 16 29.79 -24.78 -43.34
C LEU A 16 28.81 -23.94 -42.49
N SER A 17 27.77 -24.61 -41.97
CA SER A 17 26.91 -24.05 -40.93
C SER A 17 27.72 -23.94 -39.63
N PHE A 18 28.32 -22.79 -39.40
CA PHE A 18 28.77 -22.40 -38.07
C PHE A 18 27.54 -22.22 -37.20
N GLY A 19 27.18 -23.26 -36.46
CA GLY A 19 26.25 -23.18 -35.36
C GLY A 19 26.82 -22.23 -34.28
N THR A 20 26.40 -20.99 -34.31
CA THR A 20 26.59 -20.11 -33.17
C THR A 20 25.78 -20.66 -32.01
N PHE A 21 26.42 -21.43 -31.13
CA PHE A 21 25.90 -21.68 -29.81
C PHE A 21 25.84 -20.32 -29.10
N SER A 22 24.72 -19.63 -29.28
CA SER A 22 24.36 -18.51 -28.42
C SER A 22 24.08 -19.12 -27.05
N CYS A 23 25.06 -19.04 -26.14
CA CYS A 23 24.82 -19.17 -24.72
C CYS A 23 23.87 -18.05 -24.33
N GLN A 24 22.56 -18.28 -24.43
CA GLN A 24 21.60 -17.44 -23.77
C GLN A 24 21.94 -17.51 -22.25
N ARG A 25 22.64 -16.50 -21.75
CA ARG A 25 22.72 -16.31 -20.31
C ARG A 25 21.26 -16.24 -19.83
N LYS A 26 20.85 -17.29 -19.12
CA LYS A 26 19.57 -17.30 -18.42
C LYS A 26 19.51 -15.99 -17.61
N ALA A 27 18.50 -15.18 -17.83
CA ALA A 27 18.32 -13.98 -17.03
C ALA A 27 18.43 -14.38 -15.56
N PRO A 28 19.16 -13.63 -14.73
CA PRO A 28 19.24 -13.94 -13.30
C PRO A 28 17.84 -14.05 -12.76
N GLY A 29 17.55 -15.16 -12.09
CA GLY A 29 16.27 -15.35 -11.40
C GLY A 29 16.06 -14.25 -10.35
N PRO A 30 14.84 -14.10 -9.83
CA PRO A 30 14.59 -13.16 -8.74
C PRO A 30 15.55 -13.44 -7.58
N PRO A 31 16.01 -12.41 -6.86
CA PRO A 31 16.94 -12.57 -5.75
C PRO A 31 16.40 -13.55 -4.71
N ALA A 32 17.27 -14.35 -4.13
CA ALA A 32 16.89 -15.34 -3.12
C ALA A 32 16.30 -14.65 -1.87
N ARG A 33 15.30 -15.29 -1.27
CA ARG A 33 14.66 -14.83 -0.04
C ARG A 33 14.88 -15.89 1.04
N PHE A 34 15.73 -15.56 2.01
CA PHE A 34 16.14 -16.47 3.07
C PHE A 34 15.23 -16.32 4.28
N ALA A 35 14.50 -17.34 4.65
CA ALA A 35 13.85 -17.45 5.95
C ALA A 35 14.82 -18.11 6.93
N ILE A 36 15.08 -17.46 8.06
CA ILE A 36 15.91 -18.00 9.14
C ILE A 36 15.00 -18.27 10.32
N VAL A 37 14.87 -19.54 10.69
CA VAL A 37 13.93 -19.98 11.72
C VAL A 37 14.66 -20.34 13.02
N LYS A 38 13.89 -20.48 14.12
CA LYS A 38 14.43 -20.85 15.43
C LYS A 38 15.14 -22.21 15.35
N PHE A 39 16.36 -22.30 15.91
CA PHE A 39 17.13 -23.53 15.97
C PHE A 39 16.68 -24.39 17.15
N GLU A 40 16.77 -25.69 17.00
CA GLU A 40 16.40 -26.64 18.04
C GLU A 40 17.53 -26.83 19.07
N ASN A 41 17.16 -26.99 20.35
CA ASN A 41 18.11 -27.31 21.41
C ASN A 41 18.22 -28.82 21.58
N LEU A 42 19.27 -29.43 21.06
CA LEU A 42 19.57 -30.86 21.25
C LEU A 42 20.66 -31.09 22.30
N SER A 43 21.02 -30.09 23.10
CA SER A 43 22.05 -30.21 24.13
C SER A 43 21.58 -31.02 25.36
N GLY A 44 20.29 -31.22 25.52
CA GLY A 44 19.68 -31.81 26.71
C GLY A 44 19.66 -30.89 27.93
N ASP A 45 20.05 -29.63 27.80
CA ASP A 45 20.11 -28.62 28.85
C ASP A 45 19.08 -27.51 28.59
N PRO A 46 17.93 -27.47 29.31
CA PRO A 46 16.90 -26.45 29.10
C PRO A 46 17.38 -25.00 29.35
N SER A 47 18.46 -24.81 30.13
CA SER A 47 19.02 -23.48 30.38
C SER A 47 19.60 -22.84 29.12
N LEU A 48 19.74 -23.61 28.04
CA LEU A 48 20.26 -23.19 26.73
C LEU A 48 19.15 -22.99 25.68
N ASP A 49 17.87 -23.09 26.03
CA ASP A 49 16.75 -22.93 25.07
C ASP A 49 16.75 -21.55 24.41
N TRP A 50 17.24 -20.52 25.10
CA TRP A 50 17.41 -19.19 24.55
C TRP A 50 18.36 -19.16 23.32
N ALA A 51 19.33 -20.09 23.23
CA ALA A 51 20.31 -20.12 22.16
C ALA A 51 19.67 -20.44 20.80
N GLY A 52 18.56 -21.18 20.77
CA GLY A 52 17.81 -21.43 19.55
C GLY A 52 17.18 -20.17 18.96
N ARG A 53 16.62 -19.31 19.81
CA ARG A 53 16.12 -18.00 19.39
C ARG A 53 17.28 -17.06 19.04
N ALA A 54 18.34 -17.08 19.85
CA ALA A 54 19.55 -16.31 19.58
C ALA A 54 20.17 -16.64 18.22
N ALA A 55 20.14 -17.91 17.80
CA ALA A 55 20.65 -18.31 16.50
C ALA A 55 19.89 -17.63 15.35
N SER A 56 18.56 -17.64 15.40
CA SER A 56 17.76 -16.99 14.35
C SER A 56 17.96 -15.47 14.32
N GLU A 57 18.00 -14.80 15.46
CA GLU A 57 18.23 -13.35 15.55
C GLU A 57 19.65 -12.97 15.08
N TYR A 58 20.65 -13.71 15.59
CA TYR A 58 22.04 -13.49 15.24
C TYR A 58 22.28 -13.65 13.73
N LEU A 59 21.84 -14.78 13.16
CA LEU A 59 22.05 -15.08 11.75
C LEU A 59 21.27 -14.11 10.85
N SER A 60 20.01 -13.78 11.20
CA SER A 60 19.23 -12.82 10.44
C SER A 60 19.97 -11.50 10.29
N ARG A 61 20.49 -10.97 11.39
CA ARG A 61 21.18 -9.68 11.38
C ARG A 61 22.55 -9.74 10.69
N SER A 62 23.35 -10.80 10.98
CA SER A 62 24.68 -10.95 10.41
C SER A 62 24.68 -11.25 8.91
N LEU A 63 23.61 -11.84 8.40
CA LEU A 63 23.48 -12.22 6.98
C LEU A 63 22.76 -11.16 6.14
N GLU A 64 22.11 -10.17 6.72
CA GLU A 64 21.26 -9.20 6.05
C GLU A 64 21.91 -8.50 4.85
N HIS A 65 23.21 -8.18 4.97
CA HIS A 65 24.00 -7.56 3.90
C HIS A 65 25.07 -8.48 3.31
N ALA A 66 25.10 -9.73 3.75
CA ALA A 66 26.16 -10.69 3.39
C ALA A 66 25.74 -11.68 2.30
N VAL A 67 24.43 -11.91 2.14
CA VAL A 67 23.85 -12.81 1.13
C VAL A 67 23.36 -12.04 -0.08
N ASP A 68 23.36 -12.68 -1.25
CA ASP A 68 22.77 -12.13 -2.46
C ASP A 68 21.25 -12.39 -2.45
N GLY A 69 20.51 -11.55 -1.72
CA GLY A 69 19.08 -11.70 -1.53
C GLY A 69 18.56 -10.93 -0.31
N THR A 70 17.33 -11.23 0.08
CA THR A 70 16.68 -10.65 1.26
C THR A 70 16.65 -11.68 2.38
N VAL A 71 17.02 -11.27 3.58
CA VAL A 71 16.84 -12.07 4.80
C VAL A 71 15.50 -11.72 5.43
N LEU A 72 14.68 -12.73 5.68
CA LEU A 72 13.40 -12.62 6.39
C LEU A 72 13.62 -13.01 7.85
N SER A 73 13.54 -12.03 8.75
CA SER A 73 13.66 -12.30 10.18
C SER A 73 12.44 -13.09 10.70
N PRO A 74 12.55 -13.81 11.82
CA PRO A 74 11.43 -14.51 12.43
C PRO A 74 10.23 -13.61 12.70
N GLU A 75 10.47 -12.37 13.09
CA GLU A 75 9.43 -11.37 13.31
C GLU A 75 8.72 -10.95 12.01
N SER A 76 9.47 -10.83 10.91
CA SER A 76 8.89 -10.56 9.58
C SER A 76 8.01 -11.72 9.11
N LEU A 77 8.39 -12.96 9.39
CA LEU A 77 7.59 -14.15 9.09
C LEU A 77 6.27 -14.12 9.85
N THR A 78 6.32 -13.89 11.16
CA THR A 78 5.12 -13.83 12.03
C THR A 78 4.17 -12.70 11.60
N ARG A 79 4.68 -11.51 11.32
CA ARG A 79 3.85 -10.37 10.86
C ARG A 79 3.14 -10.65 9.54
N ARG A 80 3.80 -11.31 8.58
CA ARG A 80 3.18 -11.65 7.29
C ARG A 80 2.11 -12.71 7.43
N ALA A 81 2.34 -13.74 8.24
CA ALA A 81 1.34 -14.76 8.52
C ALA A 81 0.08 -14.14 9.17
N ALA A 82 0.26 -13.28 10.18
CA ALA A 82 -0.84 -12.56 10.83
C ALA A 82 -1.62 -11.65 9.85
N GLY A 83 -0.92 -10.95 8.95
CA GLY A 83 -1.54 -10.10 7.93
C GLY A 83 -2.40 -10.86 6.91
N LEU A 84 -2.18 -12.17 6.75
CA LEU A 84 -2.97 -13.06 5.91
C LEU A 84 -4.05 -13.82 6.70
N GLY A 85 -4.26 -13.49 7.98
CA GLY A 85 -5.21 -14.18 8.84
C GLY A 85 -4.80 -15.62 9.20
N ILE A 86 -3.52 -15.95 9.02
CA ILE A 86 -2.98 -17.26 9.41
C ILE A 86 -2.54 -17.15 10.86
N GLU A 87 -3.26 -17.86 11.74
CA GLU A 87 -2.83 -17.97 13.13
C GLU A 87 -1.51 -18.74 13.23
N PRO A 88 -0.58 -18.30 14.09
CA PRO A 88 0.63 -19.06 14.36
C PRO A 88 0.28 -20.49 14.73
N SER A 89 0.89 -21.47 14.07
CA SER A 89 0.68 -22.88 14.40
C SER A 89 0.99 -23.11 15.87
N GLY A 90 0.03 -23.64 16.63
CA GLY A 90 0.22 -24.02 18.04
C GLY A 90 1.17 -25.20 18.24
N ALA A 91 1.66 -25.81 17.16
CA ALA A 91 2.64 -26.88 17.19
C ALA A 91 3.99 -26.34 16.67
N PRO A 92 4.95 -26.00 17.54
CA PRO A 92 6.27 -25.60 17.11
C PRO A 92 6.99 -26.81 16.50
N GLY A 93 7.35 -26.69 15.23
CA GLY A 93 8.13 -27.71 14.53
C GLY A 93 8.56 -27.21 13.16
N ILE A 94 9.58 -27.83 12.57
CA ILE A 94 10.16 -27.43 11.28
C ILE A 94 9.10 -27.35 10.16
N THR A 95 8.06 -28.17 10.22
CA THR A 95 6.98 -28.17 9.22
C THR A 95 6.16 -26.88 9.28
N ALA A 96 5.80 -26.42 10.50
CA ALA A 96 5.10 -25.15 10.68
C ALA A 96 5.97 -23.98 10.23
N GLN A 97 7.21 -23.95 10.66
CA GLN A 97 8.18 -22.91 10.29
C GLN A 97 8.45 -22.87 8.77
N ARG A 98 8.47 -24.03 8.10
CA ARG A 98 8.58 -24.12 6.64
C ARG A 98 7.33 -23.55 5.96
N THR A 99 6.14 -23.83 6.50
CA THR A 99 4.88 -23.28 6.00
C THR A 99 4.88 -21.75 6.10
N ASP A 100 5.26 -21.20 7.26
CA ASP A 100 5.35 -19.76 7.48
C ASP A 100 6.35 -19.11 6.52
N ALA A 101 7.50 -19.75 6.30
CA ALA A 101 8.50 -19.30 5.34
C ALA A 101 7.96 -19.27 3.90
N LEU A 102 7.25 -20.32 3.45
CA LEU A 102 6.62 -20.38 2.13
C LEU A 102 5.56 -19.31 1.96
N VAL A 103 4.70 -19.12 2.96
CA VAL A 103 3.67 -18.07 2.98
C VAL A 103 4.30 -16.67 2.92
N ALA A 104 5.43 -16.47 3.60
CA ALA A 104 6.19 -15.23 3.51
C ALA A 104 6.91 -15.05 2.16
N GLY A 105 6.83 -16.04 1.26
CA GLY A 105 7.47 -16.04 -0.04
C GLY A 105 8.98 -16.28 0.03
N ALA A 106 9.48 -16.98 1.04
CA ALA A 106 10.86 -17.43 1.07
C ALA A 106 11.14 -18.43 -0.05
N THR A 107 12.33 -18.38 -0.62
CA THR A 107 12.83 -19.37 -1.59
C THR A 107 13.89 -20.28 -0.98
N ARG A 108 14.47 -19.85 0.14
CA ARG A 108 15.50 -20.57 0.90
C ARG A 108 15.10 -20.60 2.38
N LEU A 109 15.35 -21.74 3.03
CA LEU A 109 15.12 -21.92 4.45
C LEU A 109 16.43 -22.28 5.14
N ILE A 110 16.81 -21.49 6.15
CA ILE A 110 17.92 -21.82 7.05
C ILE A 110 17.29 -22.26 8.38
N SER A 111 17.43 -23.53 8.66
CA SER A 111 17.03 -24.17 9.92
C SER A 111 18.21 -24.88 10.54
N GLY A 112 18.16 -25.22 11.81
CA GLY A 112 19.26 -25.91 12.43
C GLY A 112 19.03 -26.32 13.87
N TYR A 113 20.11 -26.79 14.48
CA TYR A 113 20.12 -27.20 15.88
C TYR A 113 21.49 -26.91 16.50
N PHE A 114 21.53 -26.94 17.82
CA PHE A 114 22.78 -26.93 18.56
C PHE A 114 22.83 -28.07 19.58
N GLU A 115 24.03 -28.58 19.80
CA GLU A 115 24.32 -29.69 20.69
C GLU A 115 25.62 -29.43 21.46
N LYS A 116 25.83 -30.15 22.56
CA LYS A 116 27.12 -30.18 23.26
C LYS A 116 28.13 -31.00 22.45
N ALA A 117 29.34 -30.46 22.27
CA ALA A 117 30.45 -31.10 21.58
C ALA A 117 31.69 -31.01 22.44
N GLY A 118 31.94 -32.04 23.25
CA GLY A 118 33.00 -32.00 24.26
C GLY A 118 32.75 -30.87 25.27
N ASN A 119 33.72 -29.98 25.44
CA ASN A 119 33.62 -28.81 26.32
C ASN A 119 33.01 -27.58 25.62
N GLY A 120 32.53 -27.71 24.40
CA GLY A 120 31.96 -26.62 23.62
C GLY A 120 30.59 -26.91 23.06
N PHE A 121 30.19 -26.09 22.11
CA PHE A 121 28.92 -26.15 21.41
C PHE A 121 29.15 -26.35 19.92
N ARG A 122 28.41 -27.29 19.33
CA ARG A 122 28.26 -27.39 17.87
C ARG A 122 26.93 -26.79 17.47
N VAL A 123 26.97 -25.86 16.51
CA VAL A 123 25.79 -25.32 15.85
C VAL A 123 25.78 -25.84 14.42
N THR A 124 24.71 -26.47 13.99
CA THR A 124 24.55 -26.98 12.62
C THR A 124 23.37 -26.28 11.95
N ALA A 125 23.59 -25.78 10.74
CA ALA A 125 22.56 -25.17 9.90
C ALA A 125 22.37 -26.00 8.62
N THR A 126 21.13 -26.18 8.24
CA THR A 126 20.69 -26.74 6.96
C THR A 126 20.11 -25.61 6.11
N ASP A 127 20.64 -25.43 4.94
CA ASP A 127 20.17 -24.48 3.93
C ASP A 127 19.41 -25.26 2.84
N GLU A 128 18.10 -25.05 2.77
CA GLU A 128 17.18 -25.76 1.90
C GLU A 128 16.62 -24.84 0.82
N ASP A 129 16.55 -25.34 -0.42
CA ASP A 129 15.79 -24.72 -1.50
C ASP A 129 14.32 -25.16 -1.39
N LEU A 130 13.44 -24.21 -1.12
CA LEU A 130 12.02 -24.49 -0.85
C LEU A 130 11.22 -24.85 -2.11
N ALA A 131 11.67 -24.45 -3.29
CA ALA A 131 10.98 -24.78 -4.54
C ALA A 131 11.25 -26.22 -4.98
N THR A 132 12.47 -26.71 -4.72
CA THR A 132 12.88 -28.07 -5.11
C THR A 132 12.87 -29.07 -3.95
N HIS A 133 12.65 -28.60 -2.73
CA HIS A 133 12.73 -29.38 -1.47
C HIS A 133 14.08 -30.11 -1.32
N ARG A 134 15.17 -29.48 -1.78
CA ARG A 134 16.51 -30.05 -1.69
C ARG A 134 17.37 -29.30 -0.71
N THR A 135 18.11 -30.05 0.09
CA THR A 135 19.21 -29.50 0.87
C THR A 135 20.29 -29.03 -0.08
N VAL A 136 20.62 -27.74 0.00
CA VAL A 136 21.68 -27.13 -0.80
C VAL A 136 23.02 -27.38 -0.14
N ARG A 137 23.09 -27.21 1.19
CA ARG A 137 24.30 -27.45 1.99
C ARG A 137 23.95 -27.64 3.47
N ILE A 138 24.82 -28.31 4.18
CA ILE A 138 24.82 -28.42 5.64
C ILE A 138 26.13 -27.83 6.12
N LEU A 139 26.07 -26.91 7.06
CA LEU A 139 27.22 -26.17 7.60
C LEU A 139 27.25 -26.37 9.11
N SER A 140 28.43 -26.42 9.69
CA SER A 140 28.58 -26.65 11.12
C SER A 140 29.80 -25.88 11.67
N ALA A 141 29.62 -25.30 12.85
CA ALA A 141 30.70 -24.62 13.59
C ALA A 141 30.76 -25.17 15.01
N VAL A 142 31.99 -25.30 15.56
CA VAL A 142 32.23 -25.79 16.91
C VAL A 142 33.13 -24.79 17.64
N GLU A 143 32.62 -24.23 18.74
CA GLU A 143 33.31 -23.23 19.55
C GLU A 143 33.01 -23.41 21.03
N PRO A 144 33.86 -22.90 21.94
CA PRO A 144 33.62 -23.03 23.38
C PRO A 144 32.32 -22.34 23.87
N GLU A 145 31.90 -21.27 23.19
CA GLU A 145 30.75 -20.45 23.58
C GLU A 145 29.69 -20.40 22.44
N PRO A 146 28.39 -20.41 22.78
CA PRO A 146 27.32 -20.39 21.77
C PRO A 146 27.43 -19.21 20.78
N VAL A 147 27.69 -18.00 21.28
CA VAL A 147 27.77 -16.78 20.43
C VAL A 147 28.98 -16.85 19.46
N LYS A 148 30.12 -17.43 19.89
CA LYS A 148 31.24 -17.64 19.01
C LYS A 148 30.95 -18.66 17.92
N ALA A 149 30.22 -19.74 18.27
CA ALA A 149 29.81 -20.73 17.29
C ALA A 149 28.84 -20.13 16.26
N LEU A 150 27.91 -19.25 16.67
CA LEU A 150 27.04 -18.52 15.75
C LEU A 150 27.84 -17.57 14.84
N ALA A 151 28.86 -16.89 15.37
CA ALA A 151 29.72 -16.00 14.57
C ALA A 151 30.50 -16.77 13.50
N GLN A 152 30.99 -17.95 13.83
CA GLN A 152 31.66 -18.80 12.87
C GLN A 152 30.67 -19.34 11.84
N LEU A 153 29.52 -19.85 12.27
CA LEU A 153 28.49 -20.36 11.37
C LEU A 153 28.00 -19.29 10.37
N ALA A 154 27.83 -18.04 10.83
CA ALA A 154 27.45 -16.95 9.94
C ALA A 154 28.48 -16.76 8.80
N ARG A 155 29.77 -16.81 9.11
CA ARG A 155 30.85 -16.73 8.11
C ARG A 155 30.90 -17.94 7.17
N GLU A 156 30.56 -19.14 7.68
CA GLU A 156 30.44 -20.34 6.84
C GLU A 156 29.23 -20.23 5.88
N ILE A 157 28.13 -19.61 6.33
CA ILE A 157 26.96 -19.35 5.47
C ILE A 157 27.31 -18.29 4.42
N ALA A 158 27.89 -17.18 4.84
CA ALA A 158 28.29 -16.09 3.96
C ALA A 158 29.63 -15.48 4.44
N PRO A 159 30.71 -15.59 3.65
CA PRO A 159 32.04 -15.07 4.05
C PRO A 159 32.06 -13.57 4.36
N ARG A 160 31.08 -12.81 3.86
CA ARG A 160 30.91 -11.37 4.14
C ARG A 160 30.08 -11.08 5.39
N ALA A 161 29.64 -12.10 6.14
CA ALA A 161 28.86 -11.90 7.36
C ALA A 161 29.65 -11.05 8.37
N GLY A 162 29.00 -9.97 8.80
CA GLY A 162 29.55 -9.07 9.81
C GLY A 162 29.45 -9.65 11.22
N PRO A 163 30.14 -9.02 12.19
CA PRO A 163 29.91 -9.35 13.60
C PRO A 163 28.48 -8.96 13.99
N TYR A 164 27.94 -9.66 14.97
CA TYR A 164 26.69 -9.26 15.56
C TYR A 164 26.84 -7.97 16.38
N LEU A 165 25.73 -7.29 16.64
CA LEU A 165 25.67 -5.97 17.27
C LEU A 165 26.17 -5.92 18.72
N THR A 166 26.28 -7.07 19.37
CA THR A 166 26.93 -7.20 20.69
C THR A 166 27.77 -8.47 20.74
N SER A 167 28.92 -8.40 21.43
CA SER A 167 29.76 -9.55 21.76
C SER A 167 29.42 -10.14 23.14
N ASN A 168 28.55 -9.50 23.91
CA ASN A 168 28.19 -9.91 25.26
C ASN A 168 27.04 -10.96 25.21
N PRO A 169 27.32 -12.22 25.58
CA PRO A 169 26.32 -13.29 25.52
C PRO A 169 25.12 -13.05 26.47
N ASP A 170 25.34 -12.36 27.59
CA ASP A 170 24.25 -12.04 28.53
C ASP A 170 23.28 -11.03 27.92
N VAL A 171 23.78 -10.03 27.18
CA VAL A 171 22.94 -9.04 26.49
C VAL A 171 22.05 -9.75 25.46
N LEU A 172 22.66 -10.61 24.64
CA LEU A 172 21.90 -11.39 23.64
C LEU A 172 20.86 -12.29 24.32
N ARG A 173 21.24 -12.99 25.40
CA ARG A 173 20.30 -13.84 26.15
C ARG A 173 19.13 -13.05 26.73
N LEU A 174 19.38 -11.93 27.40
CA LEU A 174 18.34 -11.06 27.95
C LEU A 174 17.39 -10.57 26.86
N TYR A 175 17.93 -10.12 25.73
CA TYR A 175 17.18 -9.63 24.60
C TYR A 175 16.26 -10.72 24.00
N VAL A 176 16.81 -11.88 23.61
CA VAL A 176 16.00 -12.92 22.98
C VAL A 176 14.98 -13.54 23.93
N THR A 177 15.30 -13.59 25.25
CA THR A 177 14.35 -14.00 26.26
C THR A 177 13.19 -13.01 26.37
N ALA A 178 13.45 -11.72 26.24
CA ALA A 178 12.41 -10.70 26.25
C ALA A 178 11.45 -10.83 25.06
N LEU A 179 11.94 -11.24 23.88
CA LEU A 179 11.12 -11.41 22.67
C LEU A 179 10.05 -12.51 22.81
N ASP A 180 10.29 -13.50 23.66
CA ASP A 180 9.38 -14.63 23.89
C ASP A 180 8.47 -14.41 25.13
N ARG A 181 8.46 -13.20 25.72
CA ARG A 181 7.73 -12.84 26.94
C ARG A 181 6.57 -11.89 26.69
N THR A 182 5.67 -11.83 27.65
CA THR A 182 4.63 -10.78 27.65
C THR A 182 5.27 -9.39 27.77
N PRO A 183 4.63 -8.32 27.27
CA PRO A 183 5.17 -6.96 27.37
C PRO A 183 5.58 -6.52 28.77
N ALA A 184 4.87 -7.00 29.81
CA ALA A 184 5.19 -6.65 31.20
C ALA A 184 6.48 -7.32 31.70
N GLU A 185 6.74 -8.55 31.26
CA GLU A 185 7.94 -9.34 31.62
C GLU A 185 9.14 -8.99 30.75
N ALA A 186 8.91 -8.51 29.51
CA ALA A 186 9.96 -8.17 28.57
C ALA A 186 10.73 -6.91 28.98
N VAL A 187 10.02 -5.87 29.48
CA VAL A 187 10.62 -4.56 29.80
C VAL A 187 11.80 -4.67 30.76
N PRO A 188 11.71 -5.35 31.93
CA PRO A 188 12.86 -5.48 32.82
C PRO A 188 14.07 -6.15 32.19
N SER A 189 13.86 -7.14 31.32
CA SER A 189 14.96 -7.85 30.64
C SER A 189 15.63 -6.95 29.59
N LEU A 190 14.86 -6.13 28.86
CA LEU A 190 15.40 -5.16 27.90
C LEU A 190 16.19 -4.05 28.62
N GLU A 191 15.68 -3.55 29.75
CA GLU A 191 16.38 -2.54 30.56
C GLU A 191 17.70 -3.10 31.11
N GLN A 192 17.74 -4.35 31.59
CA GLN A 192 18.96 -5.01 32.03
C GLN A 192 19.95 -5.21 30.88
N ALA A 193 19.47 -5.56 29.67
CA ALA A 193 20.32 -5.64 28.49
C ALA A 193 20.98 -4.29 28.18
N LEU A 194 20.21 -3.19 28.23
CA LEU A 194 20.71 -1.82 28.00
C LEU A 194 21.64 -1.29 29.12
N GLN A 195 21.48 -1.79 30.35
CA GLN A 195 22.44 -1.51 31.43
C GLN A 195 23.81 -2.15 31.16
N LYS A 196 23.82 -3.37 30.58
CA LYS A 196 25.05 -4.10 30.26
C LYS A 196 25.69 -3.62 28.95
N ASP A 197 24.89 -3.23 27.96
CA ASP A 197 25.33 -2.71 26.67
C ASP A 197 24.39 -1.58 26.20
N PRO A 198 24.69 -0.32 26.54
CA PRO A 198 23.87 0.83 26.17
C PRO A 198 23.82 1.13 24.67
N ASP A 199 24.72 0.56 23.87
CA ASP A 199 24.80 0.75 22.43
C ASP A 199 24.08 -0.38 21.65
N PHE A 200 23.44 -1.32 22.36
CA PHE A 200 22.70 -2.42 21.73
C PHE A 200 21.32 -1.95 21.21
N GLY A 201 21.29 -1.53 19.94
CA GLY A 201 20.14 -0.94 19.25
C GLY A 201 18.85 -1.76 19.30
N PRO A 202 18.87 -3.11 19.07
CA PRO A 202 17.67 -3.92 19.08
C PRO A 202 16.87 -3.84 20.39
N ALA A 203 17.53 -3.73 21.54
CA ALA A 203 16.84 -3.59 22.82
C ALA A 203 16.15 -2.20 22.94
N TRP A 204 16.76 -1.13 22.41
CA TRP A 204 16.11 0.19 22.33
C TRP A 204 14.87 0.15 21.46
N VAL A 205 14.96 -0.42 20.25
CA VAL A 205 13.82 -0.53 19.32
C VAL A 205 12.68 -1.29 19.97
N SER A 206 12.97 -2.44 20.59
CA SER A 206 11.95 -3.26 21.26
C SER A 206 11.29 -2.53 22.44
N LEU A 207 12.08 -1.88 23.29
CA LEU A 207 11.58 -1.14 24.45
C LEU A 207 10.70 0.05 24.03
N VAL A 208 11.10 0.80 23.02
CA VAL A 208 10.33 1.91 22.45
C VAL A 208 9.01 1.42 21.88
N ASN A 209 9.03 0.33 21.09
CA ASN A 209 7.82 -0.22 20.50
C ASN A 209 6.83 -0.72 21.56
N LEU A 210 7.30 -1.45 22.57
CA LEU A 210 6.45 -1.89 23.69
C LEU A 210 5.82 -0.71 24.45
N THR A 211 6.59 0.34 24.70
CA THR A 211 6.13 1.55 25.39
C THR A 211 5.08 2.29 24.56
N ASN A 212 5.33 2.42 23.25
CA ASN A 212 4.39 3.07 22.31
C ASN A 212 3.07 2.28 22.18
N VAL A 213 3.12 0.96 22.09
CA VAL A 213 1.92 0.09 21.99
C VAL A 213 1.07 0.18 23.27
N ARG A 214 1.67 0.41 24.44
CA ARG A 214 0.95 0.69 25.70
C ARG A 214 0.27 2.06 25.72
N GLY A 215 0.50 2.90 24.71
CA GLY A 215 -0.08 4.24 24.61
C GLY A 215 0.75 5.33 25.27
N ASP A 216 1.87 5.01 25.90
CA ASP A 216 2.74 6.02 26.54
C ASP A 216 3.70 6.63 25.51
N ARG A 217 3.15 7.51 24.68
CA ARG A 217 3.88 8.20 23.62
C ARG A 217 5.00 9.11 24.17
N ALA A 218 4.80 9.72 25.33
CA ALA A 218 5.78 10.61 25.94
C ALA A 218 7.03 9.83 26.38
N ALA A 219 6.84 8.70 27.09
CA ALA A 219 7.93 7.83 27.48
C ALA A 219 8.63 7.21 26.26
N ALA A 220 7.90 6.83 25.20
CA ALA A 220 8.51 6.33 23.99
C ALA A 220 9.43 7.38 23.32
N LEU A 221 9.02 8.65 23.27
CA LEU A 221 9.85 9.74 22.73
C LEU A 221 11.09 10.00 23.60
N ASP A 222 10.98 9.92 24.94
CA ASP A 222 12.12 10.04 25.85
C ASP A 222 13.15 8.90 25.63
N LEU A 223 12.66 7.66 25.47
CA LEU A 223 13.52 6.51 25.13
C LEU A 223 14.22 6.71 23.79
N ILE A 224 13.53 7.20 22.75
CA ILE A 224 14.15 7.53 21.45
C ILE A 224 15.24 8.60 21.62
N ALA A 225 15.00 9.63 22.42
CA ALA A 225 15.99 10.67 22.70
C ALA A 225 17.24 10.09 23.39
N LYS A 226 17.06 9.20 24.38
CA LYS A 226 18.16 8.50 25.06
C LYS A 226 18.96 7.61 24.09
N ALA A 227 18.26 6.83 23.25
CA ALA A 227 18.89 5.97 22.22
C ALA A 227 19.66 6.81 21.19
N SER A 228 19.18 8.00 20.83
CA SER A 228 19.82 8.89 19.86
C SER A 228 21.21 9.38 20.31
N ALA A 229 21.48 9.38 21.60
CA ALA A 229 22.79 9.71 22.16
C ALA A 229 23.79 8.52 22.15
N ARG A 230 23.37 7.34 21.69
CA ARG A 230 24.16 6.10 21.68
C ARG A 230 24.73 5.79 20.31
N LYS A 231 25.73 4.90 20.26
CA LYS A 231 26.34 4.42 19.01
C LYS A 231 25.63 3.16 18.51
N ILE A 232 24.32 3.28 18.28
CA ILE A 232 23.51 2.17 17.76
C ILE A 232 23.68 2.01 16.25
N ASP A 233 23.35 0.82 15.77
CA ASP A 233 23.39 0.46 14.35
C ASP A 233 22.51 1.41 13.51
N PRO A 234 22.91 1.74 12.26
CA PRO A 234 22.14 2.63 11.39
C PRO A 234 20.70 2.18 11.11
N LEU A 235 20.44 0.87 11.01
CA LEU A 235 19.10 0.34 10.79
C LEU A 235 18.22 0.54 12.02
N ASP A 236 18.73 0.19 13.21
CA ASP A 236 18.00 0.39 14.47
C ASP A 236 17.71 1.89 14.70
N ARG A 237 18.63 2.77 14.32
CA ARG A 237 18.41 4.22 14.36
C ARG A 237 17.30 4.65 13.41
N ALA A 238 17.27 4.12 12.19
CA ALA A 238 16.24 4.45 11.20
C ALA A 238 14.86 3.93 11.64
N ASP A 239 14.78 2.77 12.32
CA ASP A 239 13.56 2.24 12.90
C ASP A 239 13.03 3.13 14.04
N LEU A 240 13.91 3.63 14.91
CA LEU A 240 13.54 4.60 15.95
C LEU A 240 13.05 5.93 15.36
N ASP A 241 13.70 6.41 14.29
CA ASP A 241 13.27 7.61 13.56
C ASP A 241 11.89 7.41 12.92
N LEU A 242 11.61 6.22 12.38
CA LEU A 242 10.30 5.87 11.83
C LEU A 242 9.23 5.87 12.93
N THR A 243 9.53 5.27 14.08
CA THR A 243 8.61 5.25 15.23
C THR A 243 8.34 6.67 15.74
N ARG A 244 9.37 7.52 15.84
CA ARG A 244 9.21 8.95 16.19
C ARG A 244 8.30 9.67 15.20
N ALA A 245 8.52 9.49 13.91
CA ALA A 245 7.72 10.11 12.86
C ALA A 245 6.25 9.62 12.88
N ASN A 246 6.01 8.35 13.22
CA ASN A 246 4.67 7.81 13.42
C ASN A 246 3.95 8.44 14.63
N ILE A 247 4.64 8.58 15.77
CA ILE A 247 4.10 9.24 16.96
C ILE A 247 3.74 10.70 16.67
N ALA A 248 4.62 11.42 15.95
CA ALA A 248 4.40 12.80 15.55
C ALA A 248 3.39 12.97 14.40
N ASN A 249 2.95 11.88 13.78
CA ASN A 249 2.15 11.88 12.54
C ASN A 249 2.81 12.72 11.42
N ASP A 250 4.13 12.75 11.36
CA ASP A 250 4.89 13.48 10.34
C ASP A 250 5.17 12.61 9.11
N ARG A 251 4.39 12.85 8.06
CA ARG A 251 4.49 12.11 6.79
C ARG A 251 5.87 12.25 6.14
N ASN A 252 6.47 13.42 6.18
CA ASN A 252 7.76 13.66 5.55
C ASN A 252 8.89 12.93 6.28
N GLN A 253 8.91 12.99 7.61
CA GLN A 253 9.87 12.23 8.39
C GLN A 253 9.68 10.72 8.22
N ARG A 254 8.44 10.23 8.09
CA ARG A 254 8.18 8.81 7.77
C ARG A 254 8.80 8.40 6.44
N ILE A 255 8.63 9.21 5.39
CA ILE A 255 9.24 8.94 4.07
C ILE A 255 10.77 8.89 4.19
N GLU A 256 11.39 9.84 4.87
CA GLU A 256 12.86 9.88 5.02
C GLU A 256 13.40 8.71 5.86
N ALA A 257 12.68 8.29 6.89
CA ALA A 257 13.05 7.11 7.68
C ALA A 257 12.92 5.82 6.86
N LEU A 258 11.78 5.60 6.17
CA LEU A 258 11.59 4.46 5.28
C LEU A 258 12.60 4.42 4.12
N ARG A 259 12.97 5.59 3.58
CA ARG A 259 13.99 5.68 2.53
C ARG A 259 15.36 5.21 3.03
N ARG A 260 15.72 5.57 4.28
CA ARG A 260 16.96 5.08 4.92
C ARG A 260 16.91 3.59 5.17
N ILE A 261 15.80 3.06 5.70
CA ILE A 261 15.62 1.62 5.92
C ILE A 261 15.69 0.86 4.59
N SER A 262 15.02 1.34 3.54
CA SER A 262 15.05 0.73 2.20
C SER A 262 16.44 0.80 1.55
N ALA A 263 17.22 1.83 1.81
CA ALA A 263 18.61 1.93 1.32
C ALA A 263 19.54 0.93 2.02
N LEU A 264 19.28 0.64 3.30
CA LEU A 264 19.98 -0.39 4.05
C LEU A 264 19.53 -1.81 3.68
N ASN A 265 18.26 -1.98 3.24
CA ASN A 265 17.65 -3.25 2.83
C ASN A 265 17.09 -3.18 1.40
N PRO A 266 17.94 -3.00 0.37
CA PRO A 266 17.50 -2.72 -1.00
C PRO A 266 16.79 -3.90 -1.67
N ALA A 267 16.91 -5.11 -1.13
CA ALA A 267 16.23 -6.30 -1.64
C ALA A 267 14.85 -6.53 -0.97
N ASP A 268 14.48 -5.77 0.05
CA ASP A 268 13.15 -5.91 0.68
C ASP A 268 12.08 -5.19 -0.14
N SER A 269 11.39 -5.97 -0.97
CA SER A 269 10.30 -5.48 -1.83
C SER A 269 9.12 -4.89 -1.03
N SER A 270 8.92 -5.29 0.24
CA SER A 270 7.84 -4.77 1.07
C SER A 270 8.11 -3.33 1.54
N LEU A 271 9.36 -3.04 1.86
CA LEU A 271 9.80 -1.68 2.20
C LEU A 271 9.71 -0.75 0.99
N ILE A 272 10.15 -1.22 -0.19
CA ILE A 272 10.05 -0.44 -1.43
C ILE A 272 8.58 -0.12 -1.74
N ARG A 273 7.67 -1.10 -1.59
CA ARG A 273 6.23 -0.91 -1.77
C ARG A 273 5.69 0.15 -0.79
N SER A 274 5.96 -0.02 0.50
CA SER A 274 5.47 0.91 1.54
C SER A 274 5.98 2.33 1.32
N LEU A 275 7.24 2.48 0.88
CA LEU A 275 7.80 3.77 0.53
C LEU A 275 7.08 4.40 -0.67
N ALA A 276 6.90 3.65 -1.77
CA ALA A 276 6.24 4.12 -2.98
C ALA A 276 4.77 4.52 -2.73
N GLU A 277 4.03 3.76 -1.91
CA GLU A 277 2.66 4.08 -1.49
C GLU A 277 2.61 5.37 -0.67
N LEU A 278 3.51 5.52 0.29
CA LEU A 278 3.58 6.71 1.14
C LEU A 278 3.98 7.95 0.33
N GLU A 279 4.94 7.83 -0.58
CA GLU A 279 5.35 8.89 -1.51
C GLU A 279 4.20 9.29 -2.45
N SER A 280 3.46 8.31 -2.99
CA SER A 280 2.25 8.57 -3.80
C SER A 280 1.23 9.37 -3.01
N SER A 281 0.94 8.96 -1.77
CA SER A 281 0.00 9.67 -0.90
C SER A 281 0.46 11.08 -0.52
N ALA A 282 1.77 11.30 -0.49
CA ALA A 282 2.39 12.60 -0.23
C ALA A 282 2.51 13.49 -1.49
N GLY A 283 2.11 12.99 -2.67
CA GLY A 283 2.26 13.70 -3.94
C GLY A 283 3.66 13.70 -4.53
N ARG A 284 4.58 12.91 -3.97
CA ARG A 284 5.94 12.71 -4.50
C ARG A 284 5.91 11.69 -5.64
N PHE A 285 5.03 11.91 -6.64
CA PHE A 285 4.73 10.91 -7.67
C PHE A 285 5.95 10.48 -8.49
N ALA A 286 6.91 11.39 -8.75
CA ALA A 286 8.12 11.04 -9.49
C ALA A 286 9.04 10.10 -8.66
N ASP A 287 9.11 10.29 -7.35
CA ASP A 287 9.87 9.42 -6.45
C ASP A 287 9.20 8.06 -6.35
N ALA A 288 7.89 8.05 -6.09
CA ALA A 288 7.08 6.84 -6.05
C ALA A 288 7.18 6.02 -7.36
N ALA A 289 7.14 6.69 -8.52
CA ALA A 289 7.29 6.00 -9.81
C ALA A 289 8.66 5.32 -9.97
N ARG A 290 9.73 5.92 -9.42
CA ARG A 290 11.06 5.29 -9.39
C ARG A 290 11.09 4.05 -8.49
N ASP A 291 10.45 4.13 -7.32
CA ASP A 291 10.43 3.01 -6.37
C ASP A 291 9.51 1.88 -6.85
N TRP A 292 8.37 2.19 -7.50
CA TRP A 292 7.57 1.19 -8.22
C TRP A 292 8.37 0.51 -9.34
N SER A 293 9.24 1.24 -10.04
CA SER A 293 10.09 0.64 -11.09
C SER A 293 11.17 -0.28 -10.52
N LYS A 294 11.71 0.01 -9.33
CA LYS A 294 12.60 -0.92 -8.61
C LYS A 294 11.85 -2.19 -8.20
N LEU A 295 10.62 -2.05 -7.73
CA LEU A 295 9.78 -3.18 -7.37
C LEU A 295 9.43 -4.05 -8.58
N GLU A 296 9.10 -3.44 -9.74
CA GLU A 296 8.89 -4.17 -11.01
C GLU A 296 10.14 -4.97 -11.41
N ALA A 297 11.33 -4.38 -11.27
CA ALA A 297 12.58 -5.08 -11.57
C ALA A 297 12.83 -6.28 -10.64
N ALA A 298 12.47 -6.16 -9.36
CA ALA A 298 12.62 -7.23 -8.37
C ALA A 298 11.50 -8.30 -8.47
N ALA A 299 10.30 -7.90 -8.89
CA ALA A 299 9.11 -8.76 -8.96
C ALA A 299 8.30 -8.45 -10.24
N PRO A 300 8.79 -8.83 -11.45
CA PRO A 300 8.24 -8.41 -12.73
C PRO A 300 6.83 -8.94 -13.05
N ASN A 301 6.34 -9.87 -12.24
CA ASN A 301 5.00 -10.45 -12.38
C ASN A 301 4.03 -9.99 -11.27
N ASP A 302 4.43 -9.02 -10.46
CA ASP A 302 3.59 -8.42 -9.43
C ASP A 302 2.58 -7.46 -10.09
N VAL A 303 1.36 -7.95 -10.30
CA VAL A 303 0.29 -7.22 -11.00
C VAL A 303 -0.22 -6.03 -10.19
N ASP A 304 -0.19 -6.12 -8.86
CA ASP A 304 -0.60 -5.01 -7.99
C ASP A 304 0.40 -3.85 -8.09
N ALA A 305 1.70 -4.17 -8.10
CA ALA A 305 2.74 -3.18 -8.33
C ALA A 305 2.60 -2.51 -9.71
N LEU A 306 2.31 -3.28 -10.76
CA LEU A 306 2.08 -2.76 -12.11
C LEU A 306 0.86 -1.84 -12.16
N ASN A 307 -0.22 -2.18 -11.45
CA ASN A 307 -1.42 -1.36 -11.37
C ASN A 307 -1.13 -0.02 -10.67
N GLN A 308 -0.50 -0.06 -9.49
CA GLN A 308 -0.13 1.14 -8.73
C GLN A 308 0.87 2.02 -9.50
N MET A 309 1.83 1.41 -10.19
CA MET A 309 2.74 2.13 -11.06
C MET A 309 2.01 2.84 -12.20
N GLY A 310 0.97 2.21 -12.77
CA GLY A 310 0.11 2.82 -13.79
C GLY A 310 -0.51 4.12 -13.30
N TYR A 311 -1.17 4.11 -12.15
CA TYR A 311 -1.76 5.32 -11.56
C TYR A 311 -0.69 6.34 -11.17
N THR A 312 0.39 5.92 -10.50
CA THR A 312 1.45 6.83 -10.04
C THR A 312 2.12 7.57 -11.20
N ARG A 313 2.42 6.87 -12.31
CA ARG A 313 2.93 7.50 -13.54
C ARG A 313 1.93 8.45 -14.15
N ALA A 314 0.65 8.10 -14.19
CA ALA A 314 -0.39 9.01 -14.65
C ALA A 314 -0.43 10.29 -13.80
N TRP A 315 -0.38 10.18 -12.49
CA TRP A 315 -0.36 11.34 -11.59
C TRP A 315 0.92 12.19 -11.71
N SER A 316 2.04 11.58 -12.09
CA SER A 316 3.30 12.29 -12.34
C SER A 316 3.36 12.99 -13.71
N GLY A 317 2.39 12.77 -14.59
CA GLY A 317 2.35 13.33 -15.95
C GLY A 317 2.82 12.37 -17.05
N ASP A 318 3.25 11.16 -16.70
CA ASP A 318 3.76 10.15 -17.65
C ASP A 318 2.64 9.21 -18.13
N LEU A 319 1.75 9.72 -18.98
CA LEU A 319 0.69 8.89 -19.58
C LEU A 319 1.22 7.69 -20.39
N PRO A 320 2.26 7.82 -21.25
CA PRO A 320 2.79 6.67 -21.99
C PRO A 320 3.32 5.56 -21.08
N GLY A 321 4.05 5.92 -20.03
CA GLY A 321 4.56 4.99 -19.04
C GLY A 321 3.45 4.32 -18.24
N ALA A 322 2.41 5.06 -17.86
CA ALA A 322 1.22 4.53 -17.20
C ALA A 322 0.54 3.43 -18.04
N LEU A 323 0.25 3.74 -19.31
CA LEU A 323 -0.38 2.78 -20.23
C LEU A 323 0.51 1.56 -20.52
N THR A 324 1.84 1.72 -20.46
CA THR A 324 2.78 0.60 -20.63
C THR A 324 2.71 -0.37 -19.45
N ALA A 325 2.67 0.14 -18.21
CA ALA A 325 2.54 -0.67 -17.01
C ALA A 325 1.21 -1.45 -17.00
N LEU A 326 0.10 -0.78 -17.29
CA LEU A 326 -1.23 -1.42 -17.34
C LEU A 326 -1.35 -2.45 -18.46
N ARG A 327 -0.70 -2.21 -19.62
CA ARG A 327 -0.62 -3.20 -20.70
C ARG A 327 0.15 -4.44 -20.25
N ARG A 328 1.26 -4.28 -19.51
CA ARG A 328 2.01 -5.41 -18.96
C ARG A 328 1.15 -6.20 -17.97
N TYR A 329 0.38 -5.53 -17.10
CA TYR A 329 -0.59 -6.19 -16.23
C TYR A 329 -1.59 -7.02 -17.05
N ALA A 330 -2.21 -6.43 -18.08
CA ALA A 330 -3.16 -7.13 -18.94
C ALA A 330 -2.56 -8.38 -19.63
N GLN A 331 -1.28 -8.34 -20.00
CA GLN A 331 -0.57 -9.49 -20.56
C GLN A 331 -0.37 -10.63 -19.54
N LEU A 332 -0.09 -10.29 -18.29
CA LEU A 332 0.10 -11.27 -17.20
C LEU A 332 -1.22 -11.89 -16.74
N LYS A 333 -2.30 -11.15 -16.82
CA LYS A 333 -3.64 -11.58 -16.39
C LYS A 333 -4.68 -11.33 -17.51
N PRO A 334 -4.62 -12.08 -18.61
CA PRO A 334 -5.45 -11.80 -19.78
C PRO A 334 -6.96 -11.98 -19.56
N ALA A 335 -7.36 -12.75 -18.54
CA ALA A 335 -8.78 -12.90 -18.17
C ALA A 335 -9.30 -11.83 -17.21
N ASP A 336 -8.40 -11.06 -16.55
CA ASP A 336 -8.74 -10.06 -15.56
C ASP A 336 -9.28 -8.78 -16.25
N PRO A 337 -10.47 -8.27 -15.89
CA PRO A 337 -11.00 -6.99 -16.41
C PRO A 337 -10.29 -5.77 -15.84
N ASN A 338 -9.69 -5.88 -14.62
CA ASN A 338 -9.15 -4.75 -13.87
C ASN A 338 -8.10 -3.91 -14.63
N PRO A 339 -7.13 -4.47 -15.38
CA PRO A 339 -6.17 -3.64 -16.10
C PRO A 339 -6.80 -2.81 -17.23
N LEU A 340 -7.95 -3.24 -17.78
CA LEU A 340 -8.71 -2.45 -18.76
C LEU A 340 -9.49 -1.34 -18.08
N ASP A 341 -10.08 -1.59 -16.92
CA ASP A 341 -10.75 -0.58 -16.09
C ASP A 341 -9.75 0.50 -15.68
N SER A 342 -8.60 0.12 -15.12
CA SER A 342 -7.53 1.06 -14.76
C SER A 342 -6.98 1.84 -15.98
N THR A 343 -6.92 1.22 -17.15
CA THR A 343 -6.56 1.90 -18.41
C THR A 343 -7.59 2.97 -18.74
N GLY A 344 -8.87 2.66 -18.62
CA GLY A 344 -9.97 3.62 -18.78
C GLY A 344 -9.88 4.78 -17.79
N ASP A 345 -9.58 4.51 -16.53
CA ASP A 345 -9.39 5.55 -15.50
C ASP A 345 -8.24 6.50 -15.88
N VAL A 346 -7.08 5.96 -16.24
CA VAL A 346 -5.92 6.78 -16.66
C VAL A 346 -6.24 7.62 -17.89
N GLN A 347 -6.92 7.04 -18.89
CA GLN A 347 -7.35 7.78 -20.08
C GLN A 347 -8.37 8.87 -19.72
N PHE A 348 -9.31 8.62 -18.82
CA PHE A 348 -10.30 9.59 -18.35
C PHE A 348 -9.64 10.76 -17.62
N LEU A 349 -8.69 10.49 -16.72
CA LEU A 349 -7.91 11.52 -16.04
C LEU A 349 -7.28 12.52 -17.03
N TYR A 350 -6.81 12.02 -18.18
CA TYR A 350 -6.20 12.81 -19.25
C TYR A 350 -7.20 13.32 -20.29
N ARG A 351 -8.50 13.27 -20.02
CA ARG A 351 -9.59 13.71 -20.90
C ARG A 351 -9.64 13.00 -22.26
N ARG A 352 -9.02 11.82 -22.37
CA ARG A 352 -9.15 10.92 -23.53
C ARG A 352 -10.45 10.14 -23.41
N PHE A 353 -11.56 10.85 -23.43
CA PHE A 353 -12.85 10.29 -23.03
C PHE A 353 -13.34 9.17 -23.96
N SER A 354 -13.12 9.28 -25.27
CA SER A 354 -13.49 8.21 -26.21
C SER A 354 -12.69 6.94 -25.99
N ASP A 355 -11.38 7.06 -25.72
CA ASP A 355 -10.51 5.92 -25.43
C ASP A 355 -10.91 5.30 -24.09
N ALA A 356 -11.18 6.12 -23.07
CA ALA A 356 -11.65 5.66 -21.77
C ALA A 356 -12.94 4.85 -21.85
N ALA A 357 -13.94 5.36 -22.60
CA ALA A 357 -15.19 4.65 -22.84
C ALA A 357 -14.96 3.27 -23.48
N SER A 358 -14.08 3.21 -24.48
CA SER A 358 -13.71 1.93 -25.12
C SER A 358 -13.07 0.96 -24.13
N SER A 359 -12.16 1.42 -23.28
CA SER A 359 -11.47 0.58 -22.29
C SER A 359 -12.45 0.04 -21.24
N TYR A 360 -13.35 0.87 -20.71
CA TYR A 360 -14.39 0.44 -19.76
C TYR A 360 -15.36 -0.58 -20.38
N LEU A 361 -15.81 -0.36 -21.61
CA LEU A 361 -16.68 -1.32 -22.31
C LEU A 361 -15.99 -2.64 -22.57
N GLN A 362 -14.68 -2.64 -22.86
CA GLN A 362 -13.89 -3.87 -22.99
C GLN A 362 -13.75 -4.60 -21.65
N ALA A 363 -13.56 -3.86 -20.53
CA ALA A 363 -13.54 -4.45 -19.18
C ALA A 363 -14.88 -5.13 -18.85
N ASN A 364 -16.01 -4.44 -19.10
CA ASN A 364 -17.34 -5.01 -18.92
C ASN A 364 -17.59 -6.23 -19.81
N ALA A 365 -17.20 -6.19 -21.08
CA ALA A 365 -17.35 -7.33 -22.00
C ALA A 365 -16.57 -8.56 -21.52
N LYS A 366 -15.40 -8.35 -20.89
CA LYS A 366 -14.60 -9.41 -20.31
C LYS A 366 -15.23 -10.02 -19.05
N SER A 367 -15.82 -9.22 -18.20
CA SER A 367 -16.53 -9.66 -16.99
C SER A 367 -17.72 -8.73 -16.66
N PRO A 368 -18.94 -9.06 -17.11
CA PRO A 368 -20.12 -8.23 -16.85
C PRO A 368 -20.51 -8.11 -15.37
N GLN A 369 -19.97 -8.96 -14.50
CA GLN A 369 -20.21 -8.93 -13.06
C GLN A 369 -19.15 -8.13 -12.28
N PHE A 370 -18.07 -7.76 -12.95
CA PHE A 370 -17.01 -6.94 -12.32
C PHE A 370 -17.60 -5.62 -11.85
N GLN A 371 -17.32 -5.23 -10.61
CA GLN A 371 -17.85 -4.03 -9.95
C GLN A 371 -19.38 -3.82 -10.11
N ALA A 372 -20.15 -4.90 -10.24
CA ALA A 372 -21.59 -4.85 -10.42
C ALA A 372 -22.05 -3.93 -11.58
N GLY A 373 -21.32 -3.97 -12.70
CA GLY A 373 -21.58 -3.15 -13.89
C GLY A 373 -21.06 -1.71 -13.80
N GLY A 374 -20.20 -1.39 -12.83
CA GLY A 374 -19.63 -0.06 -12.65
C GLY A 374 -18.90 0.48 -13.88
N GLU A 375 -18.32 -0.41 -14.71
CA GLU A 375 -17.67 -0.05 -15.97
C GLU A 375 -18.65 0.58 -16.97
N LEU A 376 -19.91 0.13 -16.99
CA LEU A 376 -20.95 0.75 -17.83
C LEU A 376 -21.28 2.17 -17.36
N TYR A 377 -21.30 2.39 -16.04
CA TYR A 377 -21.47 3.74 -15.48
C TYR A 377 -20.29 4.65 -15.84
N LYS A 378 -19.05 4.16 -15.68
CA LYS A 378 -17.85 4.90 -16.09
C LYS A 378 -17.83 5.17 -17.60
N ALA A 379 -18.23 4.19 -18.43
CA ALA A 379 -18.33 4.34 -19.88
C ALA A 379 -19.39 5.39 -20.26
N ALA A 380 -20.54 5.40 -19.60
CA ALA A 380 -21.58 6.40 -19.82
C ALA A 380 -21.04 7.83 -19.56
N TRP A 381 -20.36 8.04 -18.44
CA TRP A 381 -19.72 9.34 -18.15
C TRP A 381 -18.64 9.71 -19.15
N ALA A 382 -17.83 8.77 -19.58
CA ALA A 382 -16.79 9.01 -20.58
C ALA A 382 -17.40 9.40 -21.94
N GLN A 383 -18.44 8.71 -22.39
CA GLN A 383 -19.18 9.02 -23.61
C GLN A 383 -19.88 10.39 -23.53
N PHE A 384 -20.49 10.71 -22.39
CA PHE A 384 -21.11 12.02 -22.16
C PHE A 384 -20.06 13.15 -22.25
N ARG A 385 -18.90 12.96 -21.63
CA ARG A 385 -17.79 13.93 -21.69
C ARG A 385 -17.14 14.01 -23.07
N ALA A 386 -17.23 12.97 -23.88
CA ALA A 386 -16.85 12.97 -25.29
C ALA A 386 -17.88 13.66 -26.20
N GLY A 387 -19.06 14.01 -25.69
CA GLY A 387 -20.15 14.65 -26.45
C GLY A 387 -21.15 13.67 -27.09
N ASP A 388 -20.97 12.36 -26.94
CA ASP A 388 -21.86 11.34 -27.50
C ASP A 388 -22.99 11.00 -26.52
N LYS A 389 -23.97 11.88 -26.43
CA LYS A 389 -25.10 11.75 -25.48
C LYS A 389 -25.93 10.49 -25.72
N ALA A 390 -26.11 10.08 -26.97
CA ALA A 390 -26.92 8.90 -27.30
C ALA A 390 -26.28 7.60 -26.76
N LYS A 391 -24.98 7.42 -26.98
CA LYS A 391 -24.26 6.27 -26.41
C LYS A 391 -24.17 6.35 -24.89
N ALA A 392 -23.98 7.54 -24.34
CA ALA A 392 -23.94 7.75 -22.90
C ALA A 392 -25.25 7.30 -22.22
N ASP A 393 -26.41 7.74 -22.73
CA ASP A 393 -27.70 7.30 -22.20
C ASP A 393 -27.96 5.79 -22.42
N ALA A 394 -27.44 5.20 -23.51
CA ALA A 394 -27.51 3.74 -23.71
C ALA A 394 -26.68 2.99 -22.67
N SER A 395 -25.42 3.34 -22.50
CA SER A 395 -24.53 2.71 -21.49
C SER A 395 -25.07 2.90 -20.07
N PHE A 396 -25.68 4.04 -19.77
CA PHE A 396 -26.31 4.26 -18.46
C PHE A 396 -27.55 3.37 -18.25
N ARG A 397 -28.37 3.15 -19.26
CA ARG A 397 -29.48 2.19 -19.19
C ARG A 397 -28.97 0.77 -18.94
N ASP A 398 -27.91 0.36 -19.64
CA ASP A 398 -27.29 -0.95 -19.46
C ASP A 398 -26.71 -1.11 -18.06
N PHE A 399 -26.10 -0.06 -17.51
CA PHE A 399 -25.65 -0.02 -16.11
C PHE A 399 -26.82 -0.28 -15.14
N LYS A 400 -27.96 0.41 -15.30
CA LYS A 400 -29.13 0.19 -14.43
C LYS A 400 -29.60 -1.26 -14.47
N ILE A 401 -29.64 -1.86 -15.66
CA ILE A 401 -30.05 -3.27 -15.84
C ILE A 401 -29.03 -4.20 -15.15
N ALA A 402 -27.75 -3.97 -15.33
CA ALA A 402 -26.69 -4.79 -14.71
C ALA A 402 -26.70 -4.66 -13.19
N ARG A 403 -26.81 -3.43 -12.69
CA ARG A 403 -26.83 -3.14 -11.26
C ARG A 403 -28.06 -3.74 -10.55
N ALA A 404 -29.25 -3.65 -11.16
CA ALA A 404 -30.47 -4.21 -10.61
C ALA A 404 -30.40 -5.74 -10.39
N LYS A 405 -29.60 -6.46 -11.16
CA LYS A 405 -29.37 -7.91 -10.97
C LYS A 405 -28.58 -8.23 -9.71
N THR A 406 -27.77 -7.30 -9.23
CA THR A 406 -26.94 -7.45 -8.02
C THR A 406 -27.62 -6.80 -6.81
N SER A 407 -28.09 -5.57 -6.96
CA SER A 407 -28.80 -4.81 -5.95
C SER A 407 -29.55 -3.65 -6.61
N SER A 408 -30.82 -3.50 -6.30
CA SER A 408 -31.59 -2.31 -6.70
C SER A 408 -31.42 -1.13 -5.74
N ALA A 409 -30.77 -1.33 -4.59
CA ALA A 409 -30.61 -0.28 -3.59
C ALA A 409 -29.81 0.91 -4.14
N GLY A 410 -30.39 2.09 -4.04
CA GLY A 410 -29.79 3.36 -4.46
C GLY A 410 -29.76 3.59 -5.97
N LEU A 411 -30.39 2.76 -6.80
CA LEU A 411 -30.45 2.98 -8.25
C LEU A 411 -31.11 4.31 -8.61
N GLU A 412 -32.13 4.71 -7.87
CA GLU A 412 -32.81 5.99 -8.02
C GLU A 412 -31.87 7.19 -7.78
N LEU A 413 -30.89 7.04 -6.88
CA LEU A 413 -29.89 8.06 -6.63
C LEU A 413 -28.92 8.20 -7.81
N PHE A 414 -28.46 7.07 -8.39
CA PHE A 414 -27.63 7.09 -9.59
C PHE A 414 -28.38 7.70 -10.77
N GLU A 415 -29.67 7.36 -10.93
CA GLU A 415 -30.49 7.90 -12.02
C GLU A 415 -30.77 9.39 -11.84
N ALA A 416 -31.06 9.83 -10.64
CA ALA A 416 -31.27 11.24 -10.34
C ALA A 416 -29.98 12.05 -10.53
N ASP A 417 -28.80 11.57 -10.07
CA ASP A 417 -27.50 12.21 -10.32
C ASP A 417 -27.19 12.29 -11.81
N TRP A 418 -27.45 11.21 -12.56
CA TRP A 418 -27.32 11.19 -14.02
C TRP A 418 -28.19 12.24 -14.68
N LEU A 419 -29.47 12.28 -14.35
CA LEU A 419 -30.40 13.26 -14.88
C LEU A 419 -29.98 14.68 -14.57
N TYR A 420 -29.65 14.97 -13.33
CA TYR A 420 -29.25 16.30 -12.89
C TYR A 420 -28.00 16.79 -13.65
N ARG A 421 -26.92 16.02 -13.65
CA ARG A 421 -25.63 16.40 -14.23
C ARG A 421 -25.61 16.34 -15.76
N THR A 422 -26.58 15.67 -16.40
CA THR A 422 -26.76 15.67 -17.86
C THR A 422 -27.74 16.74 -18.35
N GLY A 423 -28.19 17.67 -17.46
CA GLY A 423 -28.99 18.85 -17.82
C GLY A 423 -30.48 18.67 -17.70
N ARG A 424 -30.96 17.66 -16.93
CA ARG A 424 -32.35 17.35 -16.67
C ARG A 424 -32.71 17.49 -15.16
N PRO A 425 -32.42 18.66 -14.53
CA PRO A 425 -32.52 18.80 -13.06
C PRO A 425 -33.99 18.68 -12.55
N LYS A 426 -34.97 19.12 -13.32
CA LYS A 426 -36.38 18.98 -12.91
C LYS A 426 -36.82 17.53 -12.83
N GLU A 427 -36.38 16.69 -13.76
CA GLU A 427 -36.68 15.24 -13.76
C GLU A 427 -35.94 14.56 -12.59
N ALA A 428 -34.70 14.94 -12.32
CA ALA A 428 -33.94 14.43 -11.19
C ALA A 428 -34.61 14.68 -9.84
N VAL A 429 -35.04 15.92 -9.59
CA VAL A 429 -35.75 16.30 -8.36
C VAL A 429 -37.08 15.57 -8.24
N ALA A 430 -37.87 15.49 -9.35
CA ALA A 430 -39.15 14.77 -9.35
C ALA A 430 -38.97 13.27 -9.05
N LEU A 431 -37.91 12.65 -9.60
CA LEU A 431 -37.58 11.26 -9.35
C LEU A 431 -37.29 11.01 -7.87
N LEU A 432 -36.38 11.80 -7.23
CA LEU A 432 -36.04 11.59 -5.83
C LEU A 432 -37.22 11.87 -4.88
N ARG A 433 -38.06 12.87 -5.18
CA ARG A 433 -39.24 13.15 -4.36
C ARG A 433 -40.33 12.08 -4.47
N ALA A 434 -40.35 11.34 -5.58
CA ALA A 434 -41.27 10.20 -5.76
C ALA A 434 -40.71 8.89 -5.19
N SER A 435 -39.41 8.83 -4.88
CA SER A 435 -38.73 7.65 -4.32
C SER A 435 -39.05 7.50 -2.82
N SER A 436 -38.70 6.33 -2.28
CA SER A 436 -38.81 6.11 -0.83
C SER A 436 -37.85 7.07 -0.08
N PRO A 437 -38.33 7.72 1.00
CA PRO A 437 -37.47 8.63 1.79
C PRO A 437 -36.20 7.92 2.28
N SER A 438 -35.08 8.58 2.08
CA SER A 438 -33.80 8.10 2.61
C SER A 438 -32.88 9.28 2.94
N PRO A 439 -32.06 9.19 3.99
CA PRO A 439 -31.13 10.26 4.37
C PRO A 439 -30.21 10.72 3.22
N THR A 440 -29.86 9.81 2.33
CA THR A 440 -29.00 10.12 1.17
C THR A 440 -29.77 10.87 0.09
N ALA A 441 -31.02 10.50 -0.18
CA ALA A 441 -31.89 11.23 -1.11
C ALA A 441 -32.19 12.65 -0.60
N ASP A 442 -32.51 12.77 0.69
CA ASP A 442 -32.76 14.06 1.34
C ASP A 442 -31.52 14.97 1.28
N ALA A 443 -30.33 14.42 1.52
CA ALA A 443 -29.08 15.15 1.37
C ALA A 443 -28.85 15.63 -0.07
N GLN A 444 -29.15 14.80 -1.06
CA GLN A 444 -29.01 15.16 -2.47
C GLN A 444 -29.99 16.27 -2.86
N LEU A 445 -31.23 16.17 -2.44
CA LEU A 445 -32.26 17.22 -2.67
C LEU A 445 -31.83 18.54 -2.02
N ALA A 446 -31.39 18.49 -0.74
CA ALA A 446 -30.92 19.66 -0.03
C ALA A 446 -29.74 20.37 -0.74
N ILE A 447 -28.78 19.62 -1.26
CA ILE A 447 -27.67 20.19 -2.04
C ILE A 447 -28.17 20.86 -3.31
N TRP A 448 -29.12 20.25 -4.04
CA TRP A 448 -29.66 20.84 -5.25
C TRP A 448 -30.51 22.09 -4.97
N ASP A 449 -31.31 22.08 -3.89
CA ASP A 449 -32.07 23.25 -3.44
C ASP A 449 -31.12 24.41 -3.05
N LEU A 450 -30.01 24.10 -2.33
CA LEU A 450 -28.96 25.08 -2.02
C LEU A 450 -28.30 25.66 -3.27
N MET A 451 -28.05 24.84 -4.28
CA MET A 451 -27.49 25.30 -5.57
C MET A 451 -28.46 26.17 -6.36
N ALA A 452 -29.78 25.93 -6.19
CA ALA A 452 -30.85 26.77 -6.72
C ALA A 452 -31.08 28.06 -5.92
N GLY A 453 -30.39 28.23 -4.77
CA GLY A 453 -30.53 29.37 -3.84
C GLY A 453 -31.68 29.21 -2.84
N ASP A 454 -32.35 28.06 -2.78
CA ASP A 454 -33.48 27.79 -1.88
C ASP A 454 -33.02 27.11 -0.58
N ARG A 455 -32.34 27.86 0.29
CA ARG A 455 -31.87 27.37 1.60
C ARG A 455 -33.02 26.93 2.53
N PRO A 456 -34.21 27.60 2.58
CA PRO A 456 -35.32 27.11 3.39
C PRO A 456 -35.82 25.73 2.95
N ALA A 457 -35.90 25.46 1.65
CA ALA A 457 -36.25 24.13 1.16
C ALA A 457 -35.20 23.09 1.59
N ALA A 458 -33.92 23.39 1.39
CA ALA A 458 -32.83 22.52 1.82
C ALA A 458 -32.87 22.18 3.33
N ALA A 459 -33.13 23.17 4.19
CA ALA A 459 -33.24 22.95 5.63
C ALA A 459 -34.44 22.04 6.00
N LYS A 460 -35.51 22.09 5.25
CA LYS A 460 -36.70 21.25 5.45
C LYS A 460 -36.41 19.77 5.22
N GLU A 461 -35.53 19.43 4.27
CA GLU A 461 -35.17 18.03 3.97
C GLU A 461 -34.53 17.34 5.19
N PHE A 462 -33.92 18.11 6.10
CA PHE A 462 -33.29 17.59 7.34
C PHE A 462 -34.14 17.73 8.60
N ALA A 463 -35.31 18.35 8.54
CA ALA A 463 -36.13 18.70 9.71
C ALA A 463 -36.69 17.50 10.50
N GLY A 464 -36.56 16.33 10.18
CA GLY A 464 -36.98 15.14 10.95
C GLY A 464 -35.86 14.11 11.15
N MET A 465 -34.68 14.41 10.66
CA MET A 465 -33.58 13.42 10.63
C MET A 465 -32.89 13.29 11.99
N THR A 466 -33.00 12.12 12.60
CA THR A 466 -32.40 11.81 13.92
C THR A 466 -31.03 11.17 13.80
N GLN A 467 -30.71 10.54 12.67
CA GLN A 467 -29.43 9.86 12.42
C GLN A 467 -28.73 10.43 11.18
N ILE A 468 -27.41 10.53 11.24
CA ILE A 468 -26.57 11.00 10.14
C ILE A 468 -25.71 9.81 9.66
N PRO A 469 -26.08 9.14 8.57
CA PRO A 469 -25.45 7.89 8.16
C PRO A 469 -24.08 8.06 7.50
N SER A 470 -23.70 9.27 7.09
CA SER A 470 -22.43 9.51 6.42
C SER A 470 -21.91 10.94 6.59
N ALA A 471 -20.59 11.11 6.37
CA ALA A 471 -19.95 12.43 6.37
C ALA A 471 -20.57 13.38 5.32
N ALA A 472 -20.95 12.86 4.14
CA ALA A 472 -21.59 13.67 3.10
C ALA A 472 -22.96 14.22 3.54
N VAL A 473 -23.78 13.40 4.22
CA VAL A 473 -25.06 13.84 4.80
C VAL A 473 -24.83 14.87 5.90
N LEU A 474 -23.81 14.68 6.74
CA LEU A 474 -23.43 15.68 7.76
C LEU A 474 -23.03 17.02 7.14
N VAL A 475 -22.21 17.00 6.09
CA VAL A 475 -21.85 18.21 5.34
C VAL A 475 -23.10 18.87 4.75
N ALA A 476 -23.97 18.12 4.07
CA ALA A 476 -25.19 18.64 3.48
C ALA A 476 -26.11 19.30 4.53
N ARG A 477 -26.32 18.64 5.67
CA ARG A 477 -27.07 19.20 6.81
C ARG A 477 -26.45 20.46 7.35
N PHE A 478 -25.13 20.49 7.53
CA PHE A 478 -24.41 21.66 8.02
C PHE A 478 -24.59 22.86 7.08
N VAL A 479 -24.39 22.66 5.77
CA VAL A 479 -24.49 23.77 4.81
C VAL A 479 -25.92 24.26 4.57
N SER A 480 -26.94 23.49 4.97
CA SER A 480 -28.35 23.90 4.89
C SER A 480 -28.76 24.88 6.03
N LEU A 481 -27.92 25.06 7.06
CA LEU A 481 -28.18 26.03 8.12
C LEU A 481 -28.26 27.46 7.57
N PRO A 482 -28.93 28.41 8.29
CA PRO A 482 -28.99 29.80 7.88
C PRO A 482 -27.61 30.41 7.63
N SER A 483 -27.52 31.27 6.62
CA SER A 483 -26.29 32.03 6.30
C SER A 483 -25.71 32.72 7.53
N ALA A 484 -24.40 32.74 7.63
CA ALA A 484 -23.71 33.24 8.80
C ALA A 484 -22.37 33.91 8.40
N THR A 485 -21.73 34.62 9.33
CA THR A 485 -20.35 35.11 9.13
C THR A 485 -19.39 33.93 9.03
N ALA A 486 -18.15 34.17 8.58
CA ALA A 486 -17.15 33.10 8.53
C ALA A 486 -16.80 32.57 9.92
N GLU A 487 -16.78 33.48 10.92
CA GLU A 487 -16.51 33.13 12.32
C GLU A 487 -17.65 32.30 12.94
N GLU A 488 -18.91 32.69 12.70
CA GLU A 488 -20.08 31.93 13.16
C GLU A 488 -20.14 30.55 12.51
N TRP A 489 -19.74 30.41 11.22
CA TRP A 489 -19.64 29.11 10.56
C TRP A 489 -18.58 28.23 11.21
N ASP A 490 -17.42 28.80 11.57
CA ASP A 490 -16.35 28.06 12.25
C ASP A 490 -16.80 27.56 13.63
N GLN A 491 -17.44 28.42 14.43
CA GLN A 491 -18.03 28.03 15.72
C GLN A 491 -19.08 26.93 15.60
N ARG A 492 -19.99 27.02 14.60
CA ARG A 492 -20.97 25.96 14.33
C ARG A 492 -20.31 24.63 13.94
N ALA A 493 -19.25 24.69 13.13
CA ALA A 493 -18.51 23.51 12.71
C ALA A 493 -17.81 22.83 13.89
N ASP A 494 -17.20 23.62 14.78
CA ASP A 494 -16.58 23.13 16.01
C ASP A 494 -17.59 22.44 16.94
N HIS A 495 -18.82 22.92 16.97
CA HIS A 495 -19.88 22.32 17.79
C HIS A 495 -20.50 21.07 17.15
N MET A 496 -20.75 21.08 15.84
CA MET A 496 -21.50 20.03 15.16
C MET A 496 -20.66 18.88 14.63
N ILE A 497 -19.38 19.11 14.33
CA ILE A 497 -18.50 18.14 13.66
C ILE A 497 -17.30 17.85 14.55
N GLN A 498 -17.49 16.89 15.46
CA GLN A 498 -16.51 16.51 16.48
C GLN A 498 -16.07 15.06 16.33
N GLY A 499 -14.94 14.71 16.95
CA GLY A 499 -14.44 13.36 17.05
C GLY A 499 -13.11 13.13 16.30
N ALA A 500 -12.54 11.95 16.48
CA ALA A 500 -11.30 11.56 15.83
C ALA A 500 -11.48 11.51 14.29
N GLY A 501 -10.61 12.23 13.57
CA GLY A 501 -10.69 12.31 12.09
C GLY A 501 -11.70 13.30 11.54
N ALA A 502 -12.43 14.06 12.38
CA ALA A 502 -13.45 15.00 11.93
C ALA A 502 -12.89 16.26 11.22
N ASP A 503 -11.59 16.57 11.36
CA ASP A 503 -11.00 17.80 10.82
C ASP A 503 -11.19 17.95 9.31
N GLY A 504 -10.99 16.88 8.52
CA GLY A 504 -11.22 16.90 7.08
C GLY A 504 -12.68 17.17 6.71
N VAL A 505 -13.62 16.51 7.39
CA VAL A 505 -15.07 16.71 7.19
C VAL A 505 -15.48 18.12 7.60
N ARG A 506 -14.97 18.64 8.71
CA ARG A 506 -15.21 20.00 9.20
C ARG A 506 -14.74 21.03 8.18
N ARG A 507 -13.52 20.94 7.69
CA ARG A 507 -12.98 21.85 6.67
C ARG A 507 -13.78 21.79 5.36
N LEU A 508 -14.20 20.59 4.95
CA LEU A 508 -15.03 20.43 3.77
C LEU A 508 -16.40 21.11 3.94
N ALA A 509 -17.06 20.89 5.08
CA ALA A 509 -18.35 21.53 5.41
C ALA A 509 -18.24 23.06 5.44
N LEU A 510 -17.22 23.60 6.12
CA LEU A 510 -16.93 25.03 6.14
C LEU A 510 -16.70 25.59 4.73
N THR A 511 -15.90 24.89 3.92
CA THR A 511 -15.63 25.31 2.54
C THR A 511 -16.93 25.47 1.76
N PHE A 512 -17.83 24.49 1.80
CA PHE A 512 -19.09 24.55 1.08
C PHE A 512 -20.04 25.61 1.64
N ALA A 513 -20.17 25.75 2.96
CA ALA A 513 -20.98 26.79 3.55
C ALA A 513 -20.54 28.20 3.10
N LEU A 514 -19.23 28.45 3.12
CA LEU A 514 -18.64 29.71 2.69
C LEU A 514 -18.83 29.97 1.19
N ILE A 515 -18.73 28.91 0.34
CA ILE A 515 -19.00 29.03 -1.11
C ILE A 515 -20.44 29.45 -1.34
N LEU A 516 -21.40 28.77 -0.71
CA LEU A 516 -22.84 29.03 -0.88
C LEU A 516 -23.26 30.40 -0.31
N ASP A 517 -22.51 30.93 0.66
CA ASP A 517 -22.70 32.29 1.18
C ASP A 517 -21.91 33.36 0.40
N GLY A 518 -21.28 32.99 -0.73
CA GLY A 518 -20.53 33.92 -1.58
C GLY A 518 -19.15 34.33 -1.02
N LYS A 519 -18.72 33.77 0.11
CA LYS A 519 -17.46 34.11 0.82
C LYS A 519 -16.27 33.36 0.24
N LYS A 520 -15.98 33.54 -1.04
CA LYS A 520 -15.01 32.76 -1.80
C LYS A 520 -13.59 32.80 -1.25
N ASP A 521 -13.12 33.93 -0.71
CA ASP A 521 -11.76 34.07 -0.17
C ASP A 521 -11.60 33.28 1.15
N ALA A 522 -12.59 33.35 2.02
CA ALA A 522 -12.60 32.55 3.25
C ALA A 522 -12.68 31.04 2.93
N ALA A 523 -13.54 30.66 1.97
CA ALA A 523 -13.64 29.28 1.49
C ALA A 523 -12.29 28.76 0.95
N ARG A 524 -11.58 29.60 0.17
CA ARG A 524 -10.27 29.27 -0.37
C ARG A 524 -9.23 29.03 0.71
N SER A 525 -9.20 29.88 1.75
CA SER A 525 -8.27 29.73 2.87
C SER A 525 -8.48 28.43 3.65
N VAL A 526 -9.74 28.04 3.89
CA VAL A 526 -10.07 26.77 4.55
C VAL A 526 -9.69 25.57 3.67
N LEU A 527 -9.96 25.67 2.37
CA LEU A 527 -9.71 24.61 1.41
C LEU A 527 -8.20 24.41 1.13
N ASP A 528 -7.40 25.47 1.14
CA ASP A 528 -5.94 25.36 1.04
C ASP A 528 -5.39 24.49 2.19
N LYS A 529 -5.84 24.72 3.44
CA LYS A 529 -5.46 23.89 4.58
C LYS A 529 -5.95 22.43 4.45
N LEU A 530 -7.13 22.21 3.89
CA LEU A 530 -7.63 20.86 3.63
C LEU A 530 -6.75 20.15 2.60
N VAL A 531 -6.38 20.83 1.52
CA VAL A 531 -5.50 20.28 0.47
C VAL A 531 -4.11 19.95 1.00
N GLU A 532 -3.55 20.75 1.91
CA GLU A 532 -2.26 20.49 2.55
C GLU A 532 -2.26 19.20 3.39
N THR A 533 -3.36 18.94 4.10
CA THR A 533 -3.49 17.80 5.01
C THR A 533 -4.02 16.54 4.35
N SER A 534 -4.75 16.67 3.23
CA SER A 534 -5.31 15.53 2.48
C SER A 534 -4.25 14.78 1.69
N PRO A 535 -4.42 13.44 1.49
CA PRO A 535 -3.59 12.70 0.56
C PRO A 535 -3.57 13.36 -0.84
N ALA A 536 -2.43 13.38 -1.49
CA ALA A 536 -2.31 13.98 -2.82
C ALA A 536 -3.13 13.24 -3.90
N THR A 537 -3.48 11.99 -3.62
CA THR A 537 -4.37 11.15 -4.44
C THR A 537 -5.85 11.48 -4.28
N ASP A 538 -6.22 12.28 -3.28
CA ASP A 538 -7.58 12.84 -3.16
C ASP A 538 -7.68 14.09 -4.05
N PHE A 539 -8.20 13.91 -5.25
CA PHE A 539 -8.29 14.96 -6.27
C PHE A 539 -9.50 15.88 -6.10
N PHE A 540 -10.51 15.50 -5.31
CA PHE A 540 -11.73 16.29 -5.15
C PHE A 540 -11.48 17.68 -4.52
N PRO A 541 -10.81 17.80 -3.34
CA PRO A 541 -10.49 19.11 -2.76
C PRO A 541 -9.62 19.96 -3.70
N ARG A 542 -8.70 19.33 -4.43
CA ARG A 542 -7.80 20.01 -5.37
C ARG A 542 -8.52 20.55 -6.60
N ALA A 543 -9.49 19.79 -7.12
CA ALA A 543 -10.33 20.23 -8.23
C ALA A 543 -11.24 21.39 -7.81
N LEU A 544 -11.83 21.31 -6.59
CA LEU A 544 -12.63 22.40 -6.02
C LEU A 544 -11.79 23.66 -5.82
N LEU A 545 -10.56 23.53 -5.31
CA LEU A 545 -9.65 24.66 -5.14
C LEU A 545 -9.28 25.31 -6.49
N ALA A 546 -8.96 24.52 -7.51
CA ALA A 546 -8.70 25.02 -8.87
C ALA A 546 -9.91 25.80 -9.40
N LYS A 547 -11.12 25.26 -9.26
CA LYS A 547 -12.36 25.94 -9.64
C LYS A 547 -12.54 27.28 -8.92
N LEU A 548 -12.28 27.36 -7.61
CA LEU A 548 -12.35 28.61 -6.84
C LEU A 548 -11.28 29.64 -7.26
N LYS A 549 -10.15 29.18 -7.79
CA LYS A 549 -9.08 30.03 -8.35
C LYS A 549 -9.34 30.42 -9.82
N GLY A 550 -10.40 29.90 -10.45
CA GLY A 550 -10.67 30.11 -11.89
C GLY A 550 -9.75 29.29 -12.79
N GLU A 551 -9.12 28.25 -12.26
CA GLU A 551 -8.18 27.39 -12.97
C GLU A 551 -8.85 26.07 -13.39
N ALA A 552 -8.40 25.49 -14.50
CA ALA A 552 -8.79 24.13 -14.86
C ALA A 552 -8.00 23.11 -14.04
N PRO A 553 -8.63 22.09 -13.45
CA PRO A 553 -7.92 21.01 -12.81
C PRO A 553 -6.95 20.32 -13.77
N LYS A 554 -5.74 19.97 -13.29
CA LYS A 554 -4.72 19.29 -14.12
C LYS A 554 -5.23 17.95 -14.66
N LEU A 555 -5.93 17.19 -13.82
CA LEU A 555 -6.54 15.92 -14.17
C LEU A 555 -8.06 16.01 -14.01
N ALA A 556 -8.80 15.25 -14.80
CA ALA A 556 -10.24 15.13 -14.64
C ALA A 556 -10.56 14.30 -13.38
N LEU A 557 -11.71 14.59 -12.74
CA LEU A 557 -12.21 13.73 -11.65
C LEU A 557 -12.80 12.46 -12.25
N LEU A 558 -12.38 11.31 -11.73
CA LEU A 558 -12.92 10.01 -12.15
C LEU A 558 -14.41 9.90 -11.81
N PRO A 559 -15.20 9.21 -12.66
CA PRO A 559 -16.56 8.84 -12.30
C PRO A 559 -16.52 7.85 -11.14
N ASP A 560 -17.26 8.14 -10.07
CA ASP A 560 -17.42 7.22 -8.94
C ASP A 560 -18.67 6.38 -9.15
N SER A 561 -18.50 5.06 -9.21
CA SER A 561 -19.60 4.11 -9.36
C SER A 561 -19.98 3.42 -8.03
N SER A 562 -19.23 3.65 -6.96
CA SER A 562 -19.45 2.99 -5.66
C SER A 562 -20.49 3.71 -4.81
N SER A 563 -20.58 5.04 -4.94
CA SER A 563 -21.51 5.88 -4.22
C SER A 563 -21.90 7.13 -5.01
N VAL A 564 -23.13 7.60 -4.83
CA VAL A 564 -23.55 8.92 -5.33
C VAL A 564 -22.92 9.98 -4.44
N ASN A 565 -22.06 10.80 -5.00
CA ASN A 565 -21.41 11.87 -4.26
C ASN A 565 -22.27 13.14 -4.34
N GLN A 566 -23.07 13.39 -3.30
CA GLN A 566 -23.97 14.53 -3.21
C GLN A 566 -23.27 15.89 -3.40
N LEU A 567 -22.00 15.97 -3.00
CA LEU A 567 -21.23 17.20 -3.07
C LEU A 567 -20.59 17.42 -4.45
N ARG A 568 -20.56 16.40 -5.29
CA ARG A 568 -19.88 16.45 -6.60
C ARG A 568 -20.50 17.50 -7.52
N ALA A 569 -21.82 17.65 -7.45
CA ALA A 569 -22.54 18.66 -8.21
C ALA A 569 -22.07 20.11 -7.94
N LEU A 570 -21.44 20.36 -6.80
CA LEU A 570 -20.87 21.67 -6.47
C LEU A 570 -19.51 21.92 -7.18
N VAL A 571 -18.87 20.86 -7.69
CA VAL A 571 -17.59 20.94 -8.38
C VAL A 571 -17.74 20.92 -9.90
N ASP A 572 -18.65 20.10 -10.41
CA ASP A 572 -18.94 20.01 -11.83
C ASP A 572 -19.72 21.25 -12.32
#